data_51d35335c5f4d0842796d95f25c808cc
#
_entry.id   51d35335c5f4d0842796d95f25c808cc
#
_cell.length_a   1.000
_cell.length_b   1.000
_cell.length_c   1.000
_cell.angle_alpha   90.00
_cell.angle_beta   90.00
_cell.angle_gamma   90.00
#
_symmetry.space_group_name_H-M   'P 1'
#
loop_
_entity.id
_entity.type
_entity.pdbx_description
1 polymer ?
#
loop_
_entity_poly.entity_id
_entity_poly.type
_entity_poly.pdbx_seq_one_letter_code
_entity_poly.pdbx_strand_id
1 'polypeptide(L)'
;MIGYAEIATHFRRQITDGELNPGDAMPSYTEASDQFGVNRTTVIRAYDILKSEGLIVSRPGKGTTVAARPSIVISGVDRLDRLSRTGRRYGPGEDSTGHRVMWRSAYDAEVCRALEIEPGDEVVIRIRTFRQDGQPTSVGVSVYLPRTVTEVQELAEEGRMQGYFGDLYTERTGREVTKGQRTARARQASQDEIDALQLNVPAHMAVAVLVTNVTFHDEDGPLAYWEDVYAPGAKIPTA
;
A
#
# COMPACT_ATOMS: atom_id res chain seq x y z
N MET A 1 -4.12 -7.78 26.28
CA MET A 1 -3.84 -6.40 26.80
C MET A 1 -3.38 -5.57 25.61
N ILE A 2 -4.09 -4.49 25.29
CA ILE A 2 -3.78 -3.63 24.16
C ILE A 2 -2.44 -2.95 24.41
N GLY A 3 -1.52 -3.09 23.43
CA GLY A 3 -0.18 -2.50 23.49
C GLY A 3 -0.10 -1.16 22.73
N TYR A 4 1.00 -0.43 22.90
CA TYR A 4 1.21 0.85 22.22
C TYR A 4 1.22 0.74 20.69
N ALA A 5 1.68 -0.39 20.13
CA ALA A 5 1.68 -0.64 18.69
C ALA A 5 0.25 -0.77 18.13
N GLU A 6 -0.64 -1.43 18.86
CA GLU A 6 -2.05 -1.58 18.47
C GLU A 6 -2.79 -0.23 18.49
N ILE A 7 -2.51 0.61 19.50
CA ILE A 7 -3.05 1.97 19.60
C ILE A 7 -2.54 2.84 18.43
N ALA A 8 -1.24 2.79 18.13
CA ALA A 8 -0.68 3.50 16.99
C ALA A 8 -1.33 3.01 15.67
N THR A 9 -1.52 1.71 15.51
CA THR A 9 -2.19 1.14 14.34
C THR A 9 -3.64 1.60 14.22
N HIS A 10 -4.38 1.67 15.32
CA HIS A 10 -5.76 2.17 15.35
C HIS A 10 -5.84 3.61 14.82
N PHE A 11 -5.08 4.53 15.39
CA PHE A 11 -5.09 5.93 14.96
C PHE A 11 -4.50 6.14 13.55
N ARG A 12 -3.47 5.38 13.19
CA ARG A 12 -2.93 5.38 11.82
C ARG A 12 -4.02 5.05 10.81
N ARG A 13 -4.83 4.03 11.08
CA ARG A 13 -5.96 3.66 10.22
C ARG A 13 -6.98 4.79 10.12
N GLN A 14 -7.40 5.37 11.23
CA GLN A 14 -8.35 6.49 11.20
C GLN A 14 -7.85 7.67 10.36
N ILE A 15 -6.56 7.99 10.44
CA ILE A 15 -5.95 9.06 9.65
C ILE A 15 -5.88 8.66 8.16
N THR A 16 -5.43 7.45 7.85
CA THR A 16 -5.29 6.99 6.46
C THR A 16 -6.63 6.76 5.79
N ASP A 17 -7.66 6.41 6.54
CA ASP A 17 -9.02 6.20 6.03
C ASP A 17 -9.81 7.51 5.91
N GLY A 18 -9.28 8.61 6.48
CA GLY A 18 -9.92 9.92 6.48
C GLY A 18 -11.05 10.06 7.52
N GLU A 19 -11.08 9.20 8.54
CA GLU A 19 -11.93 9.37 9.71
C GLU A 19 -11.42 10.51 10.58
N LEU A 20 -10.09 10.64 10.68
CA LEU A 20 -9.40 11.80 11.23
C LEU A 20 -8.72 12.57 10.09
N ASN A 21 -9.16 13.79 9.85
CA ASN A 21 -8.66 14.64 8.77
C ASN A 21 -7.46 15.49 9.20
N PRO A 22 -6.64 15.96 8.26
CA PRO A 22 -5.57 16.90 8.55
C PRO A 22 -6.08 18.12 9.36
N GLY A 23 -5.42 18.35 10.50
CA GLY A 23 -5.80 19.43 11.42
C GLY A 23 -6.75 19.02 12.55
N ASP A 24 -7.41 17.87 12.46
CA ASP A 24 -8.29 17.38 13.53
C ASP A 24 -7.48 17.14 14.81
N ALA A 25 -8.13 17.38 15.95
CA ALA A 25 -7.53 17.13 17.25
C ALA A 25 -7.47 15.63 17.55
N MET A 26 -6.31 15.16 17.95
CA MET A 26 -6.17 13.83 18.53
C MET A 26 -6.75 13.83 19.96
N PRO A 27 -7.31 12.71 20.42
CA PRO A 27 -7.66 12.54 21.82
C PRO A 27 -6.48 12.91 22.72
N SER A 28 -6.75 13.56 23.85
CA SER A 28 -5.72 13.76 24.87
C SER A 28 -5.17 12.43 25.38
N TYR A 29 -4.00 12.44 26.00
CA TYR A 29 -3.42 11.22 26.57
C TYR A 29 -4.35 10.55 27.60
N THR A 30 -5.13 11.34 28.33
CA THR A 30 -6.10 10.83 29.32
C THR A 30 -7.29 10.20 28.61
N GLU A 31 -7.91 10.89 27.66
CA GLU A 31 -9.04 10.36 26.89
C GLU A 31 -8.67 9.05 26.16
N ALA A 32 -7.51 9.02 25.50
CA ALA A 32 -7.04 7.81 24.85
C ALA A 32 -6.70 6.69 25.86
N SER A 33 -6.16 7.03 27.05
CA SER A 33 -5.91 6.08 28.13
C SER A 33 -7.22 5.41 28.59
N ASP A 34 -8.26 6.20 28.76
CA ASP A 34 -9.60 5.74 29.18
C ASP A 34 -10.25 4.92 28.06
N GLN A 35 -10.17 5.38 26.81
CA GLN A 35 -10.74 4.71 25.64
C GLN A 35 -10.18 3.29 25.44
N PHE A 36 -8.87 3.08 25.64
CA PHE A 36 -8.22 1.79 25.41
C PHE A 36 -8.01 0.97 26.68
N GLY A 37 -8.36 1.49 27.85
CA GLY A 37 -8.16 0.83 29.13
C GLY A 37 -6.68 0.56 29.46
N VAL A 38 -5.78 1.49 29.08
CA VAL A 38 -4.33 1.37 29.27
C VAL A 38 -3.79 2.55 30.08
N ASN A 39 -2.55 2.43 30.54
CA ASN A 39 -1.94 3.55 31.23
C ASN A 39 -1.46 4.64 30.24
N ARG A 40 -1.33 5.87 30.74
CA ARG A 40 -0.94 7.04 29.96
C ARG A 40 0.41 6.87 29.25
N THR A 41 1.35 6.16 29.84
CA THR A 41 2.68 5.92 29.26
C THR A 41 2.59 5.10 27.98
N THR A 42 1.64 4.15 27.89
CA THR A 42 1.37 3.36 26.68
C THR A 42 0.85 4.23 25.55
N VAL A 43 -0.06 5.18 25.87
CA VAL A 43 -0.57 6.15 24.88
C VAL A 43 0.55 7.09 24.38
N ILE A 44 1.39 7.59 25.30
CA ILE A 44 2.53 8.45 24.92
C ILE A 44 3.43 7.73 23.92
N ARG A 45 3.79 6.47 24.16
CA ARG A 45 4.62 5.68 23.23
C ARG A 45 3.93 5.50 21.87
N ALA A 46 2.62 5.24 21.85
CA ALA A 46 1.86 5.16 20.61
C ALA A 46 1.90 6.48 19.82
N TYR A 47 1.72 7.61 20.51
CA TYR A 47 1.76 8.93 19.88
C TYR A 47 3.18 9.30 19.42
N ASP A 48 4.21 8.86 20.10
CA ASP A 48 5.60 9.09 19.67
C ASP A 48 5.90 8.34 18.38
N ILE A 49 5.35 7.14 18.19
CA ILE A 49 5.40 6.44 16.89
C ILE A 49 4.70 7.26 15.82
N LEU A 50 3.45 7.68 16.04
CA LEU A 50 2.70 8.48 15.06
C LEU A 50 3.39 9.82 14.73
N LYS A 51 4.06 10.45 15.71
CA LYS A 51 4.89 11.65 15.47
C LYS A 51 6.12 11.32 14.63
N SER A 52 6.82 10.23 14.92
CA SER A 52 7.99 9.82 14.14
C SER A 52 7.63 9.47 12.69
N GLU A 53 6.41 8.99 12.48
CA GLU A 53 5.83 8.74 11.17
C GLU A 53 5.33 10.03 10.48
N GLY A 54 5.26 11.15 11.20
CA GLY A 54 4.78 12.43 10.68
C GLY A 54 3.26 12.50 10.49
N LEU A 55 2.51 11.59 11.11
CA LEU A 55 1.05 11.55 11.04
C LEU A 55 0.39 12.57 11.97
N ILE A 56 1.01 12.86 13.09
CA ILE A 56 0.52 13.82 14.08
C ILE A 56 1.61 14.79 14.50
N VAL A 57 1.21 15.98 14.92
CA VAL A 57 2.09 17.02 15.46
C VAL A 57 1.56 17.54 16.78
N SER A 58 2.45 17.72 17.76
CA SER A 58 2.11 18.34 19.03
C SER A 58 2.60 19.79 19.05
N ARG A 59 1.74 20.72 19.46
CA ARG A 59 2.10 22.14 19.60
C ARG A 59 1.81 22.58 21.04
N PRO A 60 2.74 23.26 21.70
CA PRO A 60 2.49 23.82 23.03
C PRO A 60 1.21 24.67 23.05
N GLY A 61 0.35 24.39 24.02
CA GLY A 61 -0.94 25.11 24.18
C GLY A 61 -2.05 24.75 23.20
N LYS A 62 -1.77 23.96 22.13
CA LYS A 62 -2.78 23.56 21.13
C LYS A 62 -3.05 22.06 21.12
N GLY A 63 -2.34 21.28 21.94
CA GLY A 63 -2.49 19.83 21.98
C GLY A 63 -1.82 19.11 20.81
N THR A 64 -2.28 17.90 20.53
CA THR A 64 -1.82 17.06 19.42
C THR A 64 -2.90 17.05 18.34
N THR A 65 -2.49 17.27 17.09
CA THR A 65 -3.39 17.30 15.93
C THR A 65 -2.84 16.40 14.82
N VAL A 66 -3.71 15.93 13.94
CA VAL A 66 -3.30 15.27 12.70
C VAL A 66 -2.46 16.23 11.86
N ALA A 67 -1.35 15.73 11.31
CA ALA A 67 -0.46 16.54 10.49
C ALA A 67 -1.18 17.02 9.22
N ALA A 68 -0.86 18.22 8.78
CA ALA A 68 -1.46 18.81 7.58
C ALA A 68 -1.18 18.00 6.30
N ARG A 69 -0.09 17.20 6.31
CA ARG A 69 0.26 16.24 5.24
C ARG A 69 0.82 15.00 5.91
N PRO A 70 0.05 13.92 6.03
CA PRO A 70 0.59 12.65 6.47
C PRO A 70 1.70 12.21 5.51
N SER A 71 2.88 11.91 6.04
CA SER A 71 4.03 11.51 5.22
C SER A 71 4.10 10.00 4.94
N ILE A 72 3.12 9.23 5.41
CA ILE A 72 3.08 7.79 5.19
C ILE A 72 2.46 7.48 3.84
N VAL A 73 3.18 6.69 3.05
CA VAL A 73 2.70 6.11 1.79
C VAL A 73 2.26 4.69 2.08
N ILE A 74 0.98 4.41 1.88
CA ILE A 74 0.44 3.05 2.05
C ILE A 74 0.63 2.21 0.78
N SER A 75 0.75 0.90 0.96
CA SER A 75 0.89 -0.05 -0.15
C SER A 75 -0.42 -0.29 -0.89
N GLY A 76 -0.36 -0.93 -2.05
CA GLY A 76 -1.53 -1.42 -2.76
C GLY A 76 -2.37 -2.37 -1.91
N VAL A 77 -1.73 -3.21 -1.11
CA VAL A 77 -2.40 -4.14 -0.18
C VAL A 77 -3.13 -3.39 0.94
N ASP A 78 -2.49 -2.39 1.55
CA ASP A 78 -3.14 -1.58 2.59
C ASP A 78 -4.35 -0.81 2.05
N ARG A 79 -4.31 -0.41 0.75
CA ARG A 79 -5.46 0.19 0.04
C ARG A 79 -6.61 -0.80 -0.15
N LEU A 80 -6.30 -2.09 -0.35
CA LEU A 80 -7.35 -3.12 -0.40
C LEU A 80 -7.99 -3.34 0.96
N ASP A 81 -7.17 -3.44 2.01
CA ASP A 81 -7.67 -3.60 3.36
C ASP A 81 -8.54 -2.39 3.78
N ARG A 82 -8.17 -1.18 3.33
CA ARG A 82 -9.03 0.00 3.46
C ARG A 82 -10.34 -0.16 2.69
N LEU A 83 -10.27 -0.60 1.42
CA LEU A 83 -11.47 -0.80 0.58
C LEU A 83 -12.46 -1.76 1.24
N SER A 84 -11.99 -2.92 1.72
CA SER A 84 -12.83 -3.92 2.40
C SER A 84 -13.47 -3.36 3.67
N ARG A 85 -12.76 -2.51 4.41
CA ARG A 85 -13.24 -1.96 5.70
C ARG A 85 -14.15 -0.74 5.51
N THR A 86 -13.87 0.13 4.55
CA THR A 86 -14.53 1.46 4.44
C THR A 86 -15.31 1.66 3.16
N GLY A 87 -15.24 0.73 2.21
CA GLY A 87 -15.79 0.88 0.86
C GLY A 87 -15.01 1.88 -0.02
N ARG A 88 -13.88 2.42 0.48
CA ARG A 88 -13.07 3.43 -0.23
C ARG A 88 -11.65 2.95 -0.41
N ARG A 89 -11.18 2.88 -1.65
CA ARG A 89 -9.79 2.50 -1.97
C ARG A 89 -8.78 3.61 -1.63
N TYR A 90 -9.16 4.85 -1.87
CA TYR A 90 -8.29 6.03 -1.72
C TYR A 90 -8.72 6.86 -0.52
N GLY A 91 -7.75 7.36 0.22
CA GLY A 91 -7.93 8.35 1.28
C GLY A 91 -7.99 9.78 0.74
N PRO A 92 -8.10 10.77 1.62
CA PRO A 92 -8.09 12.17 1.22
C PRO A 92 -6.82 12.54 0.45
N GLY A 93 -6.98 13.18 -0.72
CA GLY A 93 -5.88 13.57 -1.59
C GLY A 93 -5.16 12.42 -2.32
N GLU A 94 -5.51 11.18 -2.04
CA GLU A 94 -4.97 10.02 -2.77
C GLU A 94 -5.69 9.80 -4.11
N ASP A 95 -4.90 9.42 -5.11
CA ASP A 95 -5.40 9.02 -6.43
C ASP A 95 -4.40 8.06 -7.11
N SER A 96 -4.78 7.51 -8.24
CA SER A 96 -3.87 6.78 -9.12
C SER A 96 -4.06 7.13 -10.58
N THR A 97 -2.97 7.19 -11.31
CA THR A 97 -2.91 7.55 -12.73
C THR A 97 -2.02 6.59 -13.50
N GLY A 98 -1.96 6.74 -14.82
CA GLY A 98 -1.05 5.96 -15.67
C GLY A 98 -1.35 4.46 -15.65
N HIS A 99 -2.64 4.11 -15.59
CA HIS A 99 -3.07 2.72 -15.66
C HIS A 99 -2.74 2.15 -17.04
N ARG A 100 -1.91 1.11 -17.05
CA ARG A 100 -1.53 0.36 -18.26
C ARG A 100 -1.70 -1.12 -18.00
N VAL A 101 -2.11 -1.84 -19.02
CA VAL A 101 -2.27 -3.30 -19.00
C VAL A 101 -1.49 -3.88 -20.18
N MET A 102 -0.80 -4.97 -19.97
CA MET A 102 -0.06 -5.63 -21.03
C MET A 102 0.06 -7.13 -20.79
N TRP A 103 -0.03 -7.90 -21.85
CA TRP A 103 0.40 -9.30 -21.90
C TRP A 103 1.89 -9.33 -22.19
N ARG A 104 2.66 -10.06 -21.39
CA ARG A 104 4.11 -10.20 -21.59
C ARG A 104 4.61 -11.55 -21.07
N SER A 105 5.72 -12.00 -21.64
CA SER A 105 6.52 -13.08 -21.08
C SER A 105 7.25 -12.59 -19.83
N ALA A 106 7.19 -13.35 -18.75
CA ALA A 106 7.87 -13.08 -17.49
C ALA A 106 9.33 -13.59 -17.55
N TYR A 107 10.28 -12.71 -17.21
CA TYR A 107 11.70 -13.07 -17.10
C TYR A 107 12.33 -12.64 -15.77
N ASP A 108 11.62 -11.89 -14.94
CA ASP A 108 12.09 -11.54 -13.61
C ASP A 108 12.11 -12.79 -12.72
N ALA A 109 13.28 -13.14 -12.21
CA ALA A 109 13.49 -14.37 -11.45
C ALA A 109 12.70 -14.40 -10.13
N GLU A 110 12.39 -13.22 -9.54
CA GLU A 110 11.57 -13.15 -8.33
C GLU A 110 10.09 -13.36 -8.65
N VAL A 111 9.60 -12.73 -9.71
CA VAL A 111 8.23 -12.94 -10.21
C VAL A 111 8.02 -14.41 -10.61
N CYS A 112 8.95 -14.99 -11.38
CA CYS A 112 8.84 -16.39 -11.80
C CYS A 112 8.80 -17.32 -10.58
N ARG A 113 9.67 -17.11 -9.61
CA ARG A 113 9.68 -17.91 -8.37
C ARG A 113 8.41 -17.73 -7.54
N ALA A 114 7.93 -16.49 -7.40
CA ALA A 114 6.75 -16.19 -6.60
C ALA A 114 5.45 -16.72 -7.21
N LEU A 115 5.40 -16.80 -8.55
CA LEU A 115 4.25 -17.31 -9.29
C LEU A 115 4.39 -18.78 -9.71
N GLU A 116 5.53 -19.42 -9.36
CA GLU A 116 5.81 -20.83 -9.69
C GLU A 116 5.73 -21.11 -11.20
N ILE A 117 6.28 -20.19 -12.01
CA ILE A 117 6.30 -20.25 -13.48
C ILE A 117 7.73 -20.31 -14.02
N GLU A 118 7.87 -20.77 -15.27
CA GLU A 118 9.15 -20.75 -15.97
C GLU A 118 9.42 -19.40 -16.64
N PRO A 119 10.71 -19.00 -16.77
CA PRO A 119 11.07 -17.83 -17.54
C PRO A 119 10.57 -17.93 -19.00
N GLY A 120 9.79 -16.96 -19.42
CA GLY A 120 9.14 -16.92 -20.73
C GLY A 120 7.66 -17.19 -20.71
N ASP A 121 7.11 -17.69 -19.60
CA ASP A 121 5.67 -17.88 -19.42
C ASP A 121 4.93 -16.54 -19.52
N GLU A 122 3.74 -16.61 -20.09
CA GLU A 122 2.91 -15.43 -20.33
C GLU A 122 2.17 -15.00 -19.07
N VAL A 123 2.15 -13.70 -18.82
CA VAL A 123 1.46 -13.08 -17.69
C VAL A 123 0.77 -11.78 -18.12
N VAL A 124 -0.24 -11.37 -17.36
CA VAL A 124 -0.81 -10.02 -17.46
C VAL A 124 -0.19 -9.11 -16.42
N ILE A 125 0.35 -7.99 -16.88
CA ILE A 125 0.95 -6.98 -16.01
C ILE A 125 0.05 -5.73 -16.02
N ARG A 126 -0.28 -5.24 -14.83
CA ARG A 126 -0.97 -3.96 -14.62
C ARG A 126 -0.07 -3.01 -13.87
N ILE A 127 0.14 -1.81 -14.41
CA ILE A 127 0.97 -0.75 -13.80
C ILE A 127 0.11 0.46 -13.52
N ARG A 128 0.39 1.15 -12.42
CA ARG A 128 -0.23 2.41 -12.03
C ARG A 128 0.69 3.22 -11.13
N THR A 129 0.57 4.54 -11.20
CA THR A 129 1.27 5.46 -10.29
C THR A 129 0.29 5.98 -9.26
N PHE A 130 0.57 5.74 -7.98
CA PHE A 130 -0.19 6.31 -6.87
C PHE A 130 0.31 7.71 -6.57
N ARG A 131 -0.63 8.59 -6.22
CA ARG A 131 -0.37 9.99 -5.94
C ARG A 131 -0.99 10.42 -4.62
N GLN A 132 -0.34 11.39 -3.98
CA GLN A 132 -0.88 12.13 -2.84
C GLN A 132 -0.82 13.62 -3.18
N ASP A 133 -1.97 14.29 -3.16
CA ASP A 133 -2.09 15.72 -3.53
C ASP A 133 -1.43 16.04 -4.89
N GLY A 134 -1.61 15.15 -5.86
CA GLY A 134 -1.05 15.26 -7.21
C GLY A 134 0.42 14.86 -7.35
N GLN A 135 1.15 14.60 -6.26
CA GLN A 135 2.55 14.18 -6.28
C GLN A 135 2.67 12.65 -6.32
N PRO A 136 3.50 12.06 -7.20
CA PRO A 136 3.75 10.62 -7.21
C PRO A 136 4.37 10.16 -5.90
N THR A 137 3.86 9.06 -5.35
CA THR A 137 4.33 8.48 -4.08
C THR A 137 4.85 7.06 -4.23
N SER A 138 4.21 6.29 -5.12
CA SER A 138 4.65 4.93 -5.43
C SER A 138 4.14 4.49 -6.81
N VAL A 139 4.84 3.53 -7.39
CA VAL A 139 4.38 2.78 -8.58
C VAL A 139 3.92 1.41 -8.11
N GLY A 140 2.69 1.04 -8.46
CA GLY A 140 2.16 -0.29 -8.21
C GLY A 140 2.25 -1.14 -9.47
N VAL A 141 2.85 -2.31 -9.36
CA VAL A 141 2.92 -3.35 -10.39
C VAL A 141 2.14 -4.56 -9.89
N SER A 142 1.25 -5.07 -10.71
CA SER A 142 0.51 -6.30 -10.40
C SER A 142 0.70 -7.27 -11.57
N VAL A 143 1.14 -8.47 -11.28
CA VAL A 143 1.36 -9.54 -12.26
C VAL A 143 0.35 -10.65 -11.97
N TYR A 144 -0.40 -11.05 -12.97
CA TYR A 144 -1.45 -12.07 -12.85
C TYR A 144 -1.17 -13.24 -13.79
N LEU A 145 -1.42 -14.44 -13.29
CA LEU A 145 -1.36 -15.64 -14.11
C LEU A 145 -2.55 -15.70 -15.09
N PRO A 146 -2.39 -16.33 -16.28
CA PRO A 146 -3.50 -16.52 -17.21
C PRO A 146 -4.72 -17.20 -16.59
N ARG A 147 -4.52 -18.16 -15.66
CA ARG A 147 -5.62 -18.82 -14.96
C ARG A 147 -6.45 -17.84 -14.12
N THR A 148 -5.81 -16.84 -13.52
CA THR A 148 -6.52 -15.78 -12.77
C THR A 148 -7.30 -14.86 -13.70
N VAL A 149 -6.71 -14.54 -14.86
CA VAL A 149 -7.33 -13.68 -15.87
C VAL A 149 -8.51 -14.38 -16.55
N THR A 150 -8.47 -15.68 -16.69
CA THR A 150 -9.60 -16.47 -17.22
C THR A 150 -10.84 -16.29 -16.35
N GLU A 151 -10.68 -16.26 -15.04
CA GLU A 151 -11.79 -16.08 -14.10
C GLU A 151 -12.17 -14.59 -13.92
N VAL A 152 -11.17 -13.68 -14.02
CA VAL A 152 -11.34 -12.24 -13.81
C VAL A 152 -10.85 -11.50 -15.06
N GLN A 153 -11.67 -11.51 -16.13
CA GLN A 153 -11.29 -10.97 -17.44
C GLN A 153 -10.98 -9.47 -17.40
N GLU A 154 -11.57 -8.72 -16.48
CA GLU A 154 -11.32 -7.30 -16.25
C GLU A 154 -9.84 -7.00 -15.93
N LEU A 155 -9.07 -8.01 -15.53
CA LEU A 155 -7.62 -7.88 -15.33
C LEU A 155 -6.87 -7.62 -16.65
N ALA A 156 -7.42 -8.02 -17.79
CA ALA A 156 -6.84 -7.74 -19.11
C ALA A 156 -7.41 -6.47 -19.77
N GLU A 157 -8.36 -5.79 -19.15
CA GLU A 157 -8.96 -4.57 -19.67
C GLU A 157 -8.13 -3.32 -19.28
N GLU A 158 -8.04 -2.38 -20.22
CA GLU A 158 -7.38 -1.10 -20.00
C GLU A 158 -8.09 -0.24 -18.94
N GLY A 159 -7.32 0.61 -18.28
CA GLY A 159 -7.87 1.57 -17.34
C GLY A 159 -7.93 1.07 -15.90
N ARG A 160 -8.72 1.78 -15.09
CA ARG A 160 -8.86 1.52 -13.65
C ARG A 160 -9.84 0.37 -13.42
N MET A 161 -9.39 -0.65 -12.71
CA MET A 161 -10.24 -1.77 -12.35
C MET A 161 -11.30 -1.37 -11.31
N GLN A 162 -12.53 -1.81 -11.54
CA GLN A 162 -13.65 -1.67 -10.61
C GLN A 162 -13.62 -2.84 -9.61
N GLY A 163 -13.39 -2.56 -8.35
CA GLY A 163 -13.33 -3.59 -7.31
C GLY A 163 -11.94 -4.21 -7.09
N TYR A 164 -11.91 -5.24 -6.27
CA TYR A 164 -10.72 -6.03 -5.95
C TYR A 164 -10.78 -7.37 -6.68
N PHE A 165 -9.67 -7.76 -7.32
CA PHE A 165 -9.64 -9.00 -8.10
C PHE A 165 -9.95 -10.24 -7.26
N GLY A 166 -9.52 -10.26 -6.00
CA GLY A 166 -9.74 -11.40 -5.11
C GLY A 166 -11.21 -11.60 -4.75
N ASP A 167 -11.97 -10.51 -4.58
CA ASP A 167 -13.41 -10.60 -4.33
C ASP A 167 -14.12 -11.17 -5.56
N LEU A 168 -13.81 -10.65 -6.76
CA LEU A 168 -14.34 -11.13 -8.04
C LEU A 168 -13.96 -12.60 -8.30
N TYR A 169 -12.71 -12.95 -8.01
CA TYR A 169 -12.23 -14.33 -8.15
C TYR A 169 -13.01 -15.27 -7.23
N THR A 170 -13.13 -14.91 -5.95
CA THR A 170 -13.86 -15.72 -4.95
C THR A 170 -15.35 -15.83 -5.32
N GLU A 171 -15.99 -14.73 -5.75
CA GLU A 171 -17.39 -14.73 -6.17
C GLU A 171 -17.64 -15.69 -7.35
N ARG A 172 -16.72 -15.75 -8.31
CA ARG A 172 -16.87 -16.55 -9.54
C ARG A 172 -16.48 -18.01 -9.39
N THR A 173 -15.46 -18.27 -8.59
CA THR A 173 -14.89 -19.62 -8.44
C THR A 173 -15.32 -20.33 -7.17
N GLY A 174 -15.78 -19.61 -6.15
CA GLY A 174 -16.01 -20.12 -4.80
C GLY A 174 -14.72 -20.36 -3.99
N ARG A 175 -13.54 -20.05 -4.55
CA ARG A 175 -12.23 -20.26 -3.91
C ARG A 175 -11.78 -19.02 -3.17
N GLU A 176 -11.28 -19.19 -1.96
CA GLU A 176 -10.78 -18.09 -1.15
C GLU A 176 -9.40 -17.61 -1.66
N VAL A 177 -9.23 -16.29 -1.77
CA VAL A 177 -7.93 -15.68 -2.08
C VAL A 177 -7.22 -15.30 -0.80
N THR A 178 -6.07 -15.91 -0.56
CA THR A 178 -5.21 -15.68 0.60
C THR A 178 -4.01 -14.81 0.23
N LYS A 179 -3.52 -14.02 1.20
CA LYS A 179 -2.31 -13.19 1.04
C LYS A 179 -1.13 -13.92 1.66
N GLY A 180 -0.05 -14.02 0.91
CA GLY A 180 1.25 -14.46 1.42
C GLY A 180 1.91 -13.41 2.32
N GLN A 181 3.10 -13.74 2.80
CA GLN A 181 3.90 -12.83 3.60
C GLN A 181 4.34 -11.62 2.76
N ARG A 182 4.18 -10.41 3.30
CA ARG A 182 4.78 -9.21 2.70
C ARG A 182 6.28 -9.21 2.96
N THR A 183 7.07 -8.95 1.92
CA THR A 183 8.51 -8.74 2.05
C THR A 183 8.88 -7.33 1.57
N ALA A 184 10.06 -6.85 1.98
CA ALA A 184 10.58 -5.55 1.59
C ALA A 184 12.05 -5.67 1.23
N ARG A 185 12.46 -4.97 0.17
CA ARG A 185 13.86 -4.90 -0.27
C ARG A 185 14.18 -3.51 -0.83
N ALA A 186 15.46 -3.17 -0.86
CA ALA A 186 15.96 -2.03 -1.61
C ALA A 186 16.61 -2.51 -2.92
N ARG A 187 16.36 -1.81 -4.02
CA ARG A 187 17.02 -2.02 -5.31
C ARG A 187 17.18 -0.71 -6.07
N GLN A 188 17.88 -0.74 -7.17
CA GLN A 188 17.89 0.40 -8.08
C GLN A 188 16.55 0.53 -8.81
N ALA A 189 16.11 1.77 -8.99
CA ALA A 189 14.95 2.07 -9.82
C ALA A 189 15.26 1.84 -11.29
N SER A 190 14.30 1.34 -12.05
CA SER A 190 14.33 1.36 -13.51
C SER A 190 14.06 2.77 -14.05
N GLN A 191 14.38 3.02 -15.33
CA GLN A 191 14.08 4.32 -15.95
C GLN A 191 12.57 4.59 -15.96
N ASP A 192 11.74 3.59 -16.24
CA ASP A 192 10.26 3.72 -16.24
C ASP A 192 9.74 4.13 -14.85
N GLU A 193 10.35 3.63 -13.78
CA GLU A 193 9.99 4.01 -12.41
C GLU A 193 10.45 5.42 -12.06
N ILE A 194 11.65 5.82 -12.49
CA ILE A 194 12.15 7.19 -12.34
C ILE A 194 11.18 8.17 -13.01
N ASP A 195 10.76 7.87 -14.23
CA ASP A 195 9.84 8.70 -15.01
C ASP A 195 8.44 8.73 -14.37
N ALA A 196 7.91 7.57 -13.97
CA ALA A 196 6.58 7.46 -13.33
C ALA A 196 6.53 8.17 -11.98
N LEU A 197 7.62 8.12 -11.20
CA LEU A 197 7.77 8.82 -9.93
C LEU A 197 8.16 10.29 -10.09
N GLN A 198 8.42 10.73 -11.34
CA GLN A 198 8.83 12.11 -11.67
C GLN A 198 10.07 12.54 -10.88
N LEU A 199 11.04 11.64 -10.72
CA LEU A 199 12.27 11.92 -9.99
C LEU A 199 13.20 12.77 -10.85
N ASN A 200 13.52 13.96 -10.37
CA ASN A 200 14.49 14.83 -11.03
C ASN A 200 15.91 14.42 -10.64
N VAL A 201 16.46 13.46 -11.36
CA VAL A 201 17.81 12.95 -11.13
C VAL A 201 18.69 13.16 -12.39
N PRO A 202 19.98 13.48 -12.23
CA PRO A 202 20.90 13.56 -13.37
C PRO A 202 20.93 12.24 -14.15
N ALA A 203 21.07 12.34 -15.47
CA ALA A 203 21.29 11.17 -16.32
C ALA A 203 22.45 10.32 -15.78
N HIS A 204 22.28 9.00 -15.74
CA HIS A 204 23.22 8.00 -15.22
C HIS A 204 23.37 7.93 -13.70
N MET A 205 22.55 8.65 -12.93
CA MET A 205 22.55 8.47 -11.47
C MET A 205 21.68 7.27 -11.10
N ALA A 206 22.25 6.33 -10.35
CA ALA A 206 21.48 5.24 -9.75
C ALA A 206 20.64 5.76 -8.59
N VAL A 207 19.35 5.46 -8.60
CA VAL A 207 18.41 5.84 -7.53
C VAL A 207 17.99 4.58 -6.78
N ALA A 208 18.25 4.54 -5.49
CA ALA A 208 17.75 3.46 -4.64
C ALA A 208 16.28 3.70 -4.29
N VAL A 209 15.46 2.67 -4.48
CA VAL A 209 14.05 2.65 -4.11
C VAL A 209 13.78 1.52 -3.13
N LEU A 210 12.81 1.73 -2.25
CA LEU A 210 12.25 0.67 -1.44
C LEU A 210 11.13 0.00 -2.21
N VAL A 211 11.10 -1.32 -2.16
CA VAL A 211 10.08 -2.13 -2.83
C VAL A 211 9.46 -3.05 -1.82
N THR A 212 8.14 -3.13 -1.77
CA THR A 212 7.43 -4.16 -1.03
C THR A 212 6.69 -5.06 -2.00
N ASN A 213 6.61 -6.34 -1.70
CA ASN A 213 5.86 -7.28 -2.53
C ASN A 213 5.01 -8.24 -1.68
N VAL A 214 4.04 -8.84 -2.33
CA VAL A 214 3.16 -9.87 -1.76
C VAL A 214 2.64 -10.75 -2.89
N THR A 215 2.51 -12.06 -2.64
CA THR A 215 1.88 -13.03 -3.54
C THR A 215 0.50 -13.39 -3.02
N PHE A 216 -0.45 -13.55 -3.93
CA PHE A 216 -1.81 -14.01 -3.63
C PHE A 216 -1.98 -15.41 -4.14
N HIS A 217 -2.68 -16.25 -3.38
CA HIS A 217 -2.87 -17.67 -3.64
C HIS A 217 -4.32 -18.08 -3.45
N ASP A 218 -4.73 -19.15 -4.13
CA ASP A 218 -5.85 -19.98 -3.71
C ASP A 218 -5.34 -21.35 -3.27
N GLU A 219 -6.21 -22.33 -3.11
CA GLU A 219 -5.87 -23.71 -2.73
C GLU A 219 -5.01 -24.44 -3.78
N ASP A 220 -5.05 -24.02 -5.04
CA ASP A 220 -4.30 -24.63 -6.16
C ASP A 220 -2.95 -23.93 -6.43
N GLY A 221 -2.59 -22.86 -5.70
CA GLY A 221 -1.32 -22.19 -5.81
C GLY A 221 -1.40 -20.68 -6.13
N PRO A 222 -0.33 -20.09 -6.70
CA PRO A 222 -0.26 -18.65 -6.94
C PRO A 222 -1.31 -18.15 -7.95
N LEU A 223 -1.84 -16.95 -7.68
CA LEU A 223 -2.78 -16.22 -8.54
C LEU A 223 -2.17 -14.94 -9.09
N ALA A 224 -1.47 -14.21 -8.21
CA ALA A 224 -0.94 -12.89 -8.52
C ALA A 224 0.28 -12.56 -7.65
N TYR A 225 1.18 -11.74 -8.21
CA TYR A 225 2.28 -11.09 -7.51
C TYR A 225 2.10 -9.58 -7.60
N TRP A 226 2.15 -8.90 -6.48
CA TRP A 226 2.06 -7.44 -6.43
C TRP A 226 3.33 -6.84 -5.85
N GLU A 227 3.76 -5.75 -6.48
CA GLU A 227 4.91 -4.96 -6.06
C GLU A 227 4.52 -3.48 -5.97
N ASP A 228 4.91 -2.82 -4.87
CA ASP A 228 4.85 -1.37 -4.72
C ASP A 228 6.28 -0.82 -4.63
N VAL A 229 6.63 0.08 -5.56
CA VAL A 229 7.91 0.77 -5.63
C VAL A 229 7.73 2.18 -5.09
N TYR A 230 8.39 2.52 -4.01
CA TYR A 230 8.21 3.81 -3.32
C TYR A 230 9.20 4.86 -3.76
N ALA A 231 8.74 6.10 -3.89
CA ALA A 231 9.60 7.25 -4.10
C ALA A 231 10.66 7.35 -2.98
N PRO A 232 11.90 7.77 -3.28
CA PRO A 232 12.92 7.99 -2.27
C PRO A 232 12.43 8.92 -1.15
N GLY A 233 12.72 8.54 0.10
CA GLY A 233 12.27 9.28 1.28
C GLY A 233 10.83 9.00 1.71
N ALA A 234 10.09 8.14 1.01
CA ALA A 234 8.78 7.70 1.45
C ALA A 234 8.88 6.95 2.79
N LYS A 235 7.93 7.22 3.67
CA LYS A 235 7.76 6.47 4.92
C LYS A 235 6.62 5.49 4.73
N ILE A 236 6.87 4.23 4.98
CA ILE A 236 5.86 3.16 4.93
C ILE A 236 5.52 2.69 6.34
N PRO A 237 4.27 2.25 6.61
CA PRO A 237 3.94 1.66 7.89
C PRO A 237 4.77 0.39 8.11
N THR A 238 5.42 0.28 9.24
CA THR A 238 5.91 -1.00 9.74
C THR A 238 4.80 -1.61 10.57
N ALA A 239 4.34 -2.80 10.19
CA ALA A 239 3.29 -3.52 10.90
C ALA A 239 3.66 -3.80 12.35
#